data_1b7bfeec28db9c6ec2b6d0f7e4b8014d
#
_entry.id   1b7bfeec28db9c6ec2b6d0f7e4b8014d
#
_cell.length_a   1.000
_cell.length_b   1.000
_cell.length_c   1.000
_cell.angle_alpha   90.00
_cell.angle_beta   90.00
_cell.angle_gamma   90.00
#
_symmetry.space_group_name_H-M   'P 1'
#
loop_
_entity.id
_entity.type
_entity.pdbx_description
1 polymer ?
#
loop_
_entity_poly.entity_id
_entity_poly.type
_entity_poly.pdbx_seq_one_letter_code
_entity_poly.pdbx_strand_id
1 'polypeptide(L)'
;MEYQFFKRDISWLSFNYRVLLEADDDSLPLYERINFISIYSSNLEEFYKIRVADHKAIATGKTPEDDESVQSAIELVDEINREVNRQLEDRIRIYETKILPALRKHHIIFYQNRQIGRASCRERV
;
A
#
# COMPACT_ATOMS: atom_id res chain seq x y z
N MET A 1 0.75 12.02 23.57
CA MET A 1 1.72 11.91 22.48
C MET A 1 1.38 10.74 21.56
N GLU A 2 1.27 9.54 22.13
CA GLU A 2 0.97 8.38 21.29
C GLU A 2 -0.36 8.50 20.58
N TYR A 3 -1.36 9.07 21.26
CA TYR A 3 -2.66 9.25 20.65
C TYR A 3 -2.58 10.15 19.42
N GLN A 4 -1.77 11.22 19.49
CA GLN A 4 -1.62 12.12 18.36
C GLN A 4 -0.91 11.45 17.19
N PHE A 5 0.12 10.65 17.46
CA PHE A 5 0.79 9.91 16.40
C PHE A 5 -0.14 8.91 15.76
N PHE A 6 -0.89 8.17 16.59
CA PHE A 6 -1.85 7.20 16.07
C PHE A 6 -2.86 7.87 15.14
N LYS A 7 -3.44 8.97 15.61
CA LYS A 7 -4.47 9.65 14.84
C LYS A 7 -3.91 10.21 13.54
N ARG A 8 -2.71 10.79 13.59
CA ARG A 8 -2.10 11.38 12.42
C ARG A 8 -1.77 10.31 11.37
N ASP A 9 -1.21 9.20 11.82
CA ASP A 9 -0.80 8.16 10.89
C ASP A 9 -2.00 7.45 10.27
N ILE A 10 -3.03 7.19 11.06
CA ILE A 10 -4.24 6.59 10.52
C ILE A 10 -4.93 7.55 9.56
N SER A 11 -4.94 8.84 9.88
CA SER A 11 -5.50 9.84 8.97
C SER A 11 -4.75 9.90 7.66
N TRP A 12 -3.42 9.78 7.73
CA TRP A 12 -2.62 9.78 6.51
C TRP A 12 -2.93 8.55 5.65
N LEU A 13 -3.11 7.40 6.28
CA LEU A 13 -3.47 6.19 5.54
C LEU A 13 -4.83 6.37 4.86
N SER A 14 -5.78 7.02 5.53
CA SER A 14 -7.08 7.30 4.92
C SER A 14 -6.93 8.25 3.73
N PHE A 15 -6.08 9.23 3.85
CA PHE A 15 -5.82 10.14 2.75
C PHE A 15 -5.24 9.39 1.55
N ASN A 16 -4.24 8.55 1.79
CA ASN A 16 -3.61 7.80 0.70
C ASN A 16 -4.58 6.80 0.09
N TYR A 17 -5.49 6.28 0.90
CA TYR A 17 -6.52 5.38 0.38
C TYR A 17 -7.42 6.09 -0.65
N ARG A 18 -7.70 7.36 -0.42
CA ARG A 18 -8.49 8.13 -1.39
C ARG A 18 -7.76 8.28 -2.72
N VAL A 19 -6.43 8.34 -2.68
CA VAL A 19 -5.66 8.32 -3.93
C VAL A 19 -5.89 7.02 -4.68
N LEU A 20 -5.88 5.91 -3.95
CA LEU A 20 -6.15 4.61 -4.57
C LEU A 20 -7.55 4.55 -5.19
N LEU A 21 -8.54 5.15 -4.52
CA LEU A 21 -9.91 5.11 -5.01
C LEU A 21 -10.09 5.84 -6.33
N GLU A 22 -9.21 6.78 -6.65
CA GLU A 22 -9.27 7.40 -7.97
C GLU A 22 -9.04 6.38 -9.09
N ALA A 23 -8.26 5.35 -8.81
CA ALA A 23 -8.04 4.31 -9.81
C ALA A 23 -9.29 3.46 -10.04
N ASP A 24 -10.25 3.51 -9.11
CA ASP A 24 -11.51 2.77 -9.25
C ASP A 24 -12.57 3.57 -10.01
N ASP A 25 -12.26 4.80 -10.39
CA ASP A 25 -13.20 5.70 -11.05
C ASP A 25 -13.21 5.43 -12.55
N ASP A 26 -14.30 4.83 -13.04
CA ASP A 26 -14.43 4.45 -14.44
C ASP A 26 -14.45 5.65 -15.38
N SER A 27 -14.70 6.86 -14.89
CA SER A 27 -14.76 8.03 -15.74
C SER A 27 -13.38 8.57 -16.09
N LEU A 28 -12.32 8.08 -15.45
CA LEU A 28 -10.97 8.54 -15.72
C LEU A 28 -10.32 7.70 -16.82
N PRO A 29 -9.40 8.32 -17.61
CA PRO A 29 -8.65 7.54 -18.59
C PRO A 29 -7.83 6.45 -17.91
N LEU A 30 -7.67 5.33 -18.63
CA LEU A 30 -6.94 4.19 -18.09
C LEU A 30 -5.53 4.56 -17.63
N TYR A 31 -4.84 5.37 -18.43
CA TYR A 31 -3.49 5.79 -18.07
C TYR A 31 -3.46 6.49 -16.71
N GLU A 32 -4.42 7.36 -16.46
CA GLU A 32 -4.45 8.07 -15.19
C GLU A 32 -4.78 7.16 -14.04
N ARG A 33 -5.62 6.17 -14.28
CA ARG A 33 -5.97 5.21 -13.25
C ARG A 33 -4.76 4.39 -12.83
N ILE A 34 -3.96 3.95 -13.80
CA ILE A 34 -2.72 3.24 -13.51
C ILE A 34 -1.77 4.15 -12.74
N ASN A 35 -1.70 5.41 -13.14
CA ASN A 35 -0.84 6.37 -12.48
C ASN A 35 -1.21 6.55 -11.01
N PHE A 36 -2.51 6.59 -10.70
CA PHE A 36 -2.94 6.71 -9.31
C PHE A 36 -2.55 5.50 -8.47
N ILE A 37 -2.58 4.30 -9.04
CA ILE A 37 -2.11 3.13 -8.33
C ILE A 37 -0.62 3.25 -8.02
N SER A 38 0.16 3.75 -8.97
CA SER A 38 1.60 3.95 -8.77
C SER A 38 1.86 4.99 -7.69
N ILE A 39 1.13 6.08 -7.70
CA ILE A 39 1.28 7.13 -6.68
C ILE A 39 0.93 6.57 -5.30
N TYR A 40 -0.18 5.84 -5.21
CA TYR A 40 -0.58 5.22 -3.95
C TYR A 40 0.53 4.32 -3.42
N SER A 41 1.08 3.47 -4.29
CA SER A 41 2.09 2.50 -3.88
C SER A 41 3.39 3.18 -3.45
N SER A 42 3.82 4.20 -4.19
CA SER A 42 5.02 4.95 -3.82
C SER A 42 4.85 5.68 -2.50
N ASN A 43 3.70 6.29 -2.29
CA ASN A 43 3.41 6.98 -1.04
C ASN A 43 3.45 6.02 0.13
N LEU A 44 2.89 4.83 -0.05
CA LEU A 44 2.86 3.84 1.01
C LEU A 44 4.26 3.34 1.34
N GLU A 45 5.07 3.12 0.31
CA GLU A 45 6.44 2.68 0.52
C GLU A 45 7.24 3.70 1.32
N GLU A 46 7.07 4.97 0.99
CA GLU A 46 7.76 6.04 1.70
C GLU A 46 7.29 6.12 3.16
N PHE A 47 5.99 5.96 3.37
CA PHE A 47 5.43 5.96 4.71
C PHE A 47 6.08 4.89 5.58
N TYR A 48 6.24 3.68 5.03
CA TYR A 48 6.88 2.60 5.77
C TYR A 48 8.36 2.87 6.02
N LYS A 49 9.04 3.47 5.08
CA LYS A 49 10.46 3.75 5.26
C LYS A 49 10.72 4.81 6.32
N ILE A 50 9.83 5.79 6.43
CA ILE A 50 10.11 6.94 7.30
C ILE A 50 9.35 6.84 8.61
N ARG A 51 8.03 6.65 8.53
CA ARG A 51 7.21 6.74 9.74
C ARG A 51 7.10 5.42 10.48
N VAL A 52 6.82 4.35 9.74
CA VAL A 52 6.64 3.05 10.38
C VAL A 52 7.98 2.52 10.90
N ALA A 53 9.08 2.84 10.23
CA ALA A 53 10.38 2.39 10.69
C ALA A 53 10.70 2.93 12.09
N ASP A 54 10.34 4.17 12.37
CA ASP A 54 10.55 4.75 13.69
C ASP A 54 9.76 4.01 14.75
N HIS A 55 8.49 3.74 14.47
CA HIS A 55 7.66 3.00 15.41
C HIS A 55 8.16 1.58 15.61
N LYS A 56 8.63 0.95 14.56
CA LYS A 56 9.17 -0.41 14.65
C LYS A 56 10.44 -0.44 15.48
N ALA A 57 11.28 0.58 15.37
CA ALA A 57 12.50 0.64 16.15
C ALA A 57 12.17 0.68 17.65
N ILE A 58 11.13 1.39 18.03
CA ILE A 58 10.70 1.43 19.43
C ILE A 58 10.08 0.08 19.81
N ALA A 59 9.22 -0.45 18.95
CA ALA A 59 8.50 -1.68 19.26
C ALA A 59 9.43 -2.89 19.42
N THR A 60 10.55 -2.90 18.69
CA THR A 60 11.49 -4.01 18.75
C THR A 60 12.62 -3.79 19.74
N GLY A 61 12.61 -2.66 20.46
CA GLY A 61 13.61 -2.40 21.47
C GLY A 61 14.92 -1.83 20.95
N LYS A 62 14.99 -1.49 19.67
CA LYS A 62 16.21 -0.91 19.12
C LYS A 62 16.43 0.51 19.59
N THR A 63 15.35 1.22 19.89
CA THR A 63 15.41 2.56 20.46
C THR A 63 15.00 2.48 21.92
N PRO A 64 15.84 2.92 22.86
CA PRO A 64 15.49 2.82 24.28
C PRO A 64 14.25 3.67 24.60
N GLU A 65 13.25 3.04 25.17
CA GLU A 65 12.03 3.70 25.60
C GLU A 65 11.46 2.95 26.80
N ASP A 66 10.54 3.59 27.52
CA ASP A 66 9.90 2.89 28.63
C ASP A 66 8.89 1.86 28.11
N ASP A 67 8.43 1.01 29.04
CA ASP A 67 7.55 -0.09 28.66
C ASP A 67 6.24 0.40 28.04
N GLU A 68 5.73 1.51 28.54
CA GLU A 68 4.47 2.04 28.04
C GLU A 68 4.61 2.50 26.58
N SER A 69 5.71 3.19 26.27
CA SER A 69 5.97 3.64 24.91
C SER A 69 6.19 2.46 23.97
N VAL A 70 6.88 1.43 24.43
CA VAL A 70 7.09 0.24 23.63
C VAL A 70 5.75 -0.43 23.32
N GLN A 71 4.88 -0.56 24.32
CA GLN A 71 3.58 -1.19 24.10
C GLN A 71 2.72 -0.37 23.14
N SER A 72 2.75 0.96 23.29
CA SER A 72 2.01 1.82 22.37
C SER A 72 2.52 1.69 20.93
N ALA A 73 3.83 1.58 20.76
CA ALA A 73 4.41 1.41 19.43
C ALA A 73 4.00 0.09 18.81
N ILE A 74 3.97 -0.98 19.61
CA ILE A 74 3.54 -2.29 19.11
C ILE A 74 2.10 -2.20 18.62
N GLU A 75 1.23 -1.60 19.41
CA GLU A 75 -0.17 -1.48 19.05
C GLU A 75 -0.36 -0.63 17.81
N LEU A 76 0.41 0.46 17.69
CA LEU A 76 0.30 1.32 16.52
C LEU A 76 0.75 0.61 15.25
N VAL A 77 1.87 -0.10 15.31
CA VAL A 77 2.36 -0.83 14.14
C VAL A 77 1.34 -1.90 13.73
N ASP A 78 0.74 -2.60 14.70
CA ASP A 78 -0.27 -3.60 14.39
C ASP A 78 -1.47 -2.99 13.71
N GLU A 79 -1.92 -1.84 14.21
CA GLU A 79 -3.08 -1.17 13.62
C GLU A 79 -2.79 -0.70 12.21
N ILE A 80 -1.60 -0.12 12.00
CA ILE A 80 -1.18 0.31 10.68
C ILE A 80 -1.16 -0.88 9.72
N ASN A 81 -0.59 -1.99 10.14
CA ASN A 81 -0.49 -3.16 9.28
C ASN A 81 -1.87 -3.72 8.92
N ARG A 82 -2.81 -3.72 9.87
CA ARG A 82 -4.17 -4.19 9.57
C ARG A 82 -4.83 -3.30 8.53
N GLU A 83 -4.72 -1.99 8.69
CA GLU A 83 -5.34 -1.07 7.74
C GLU A 83 -4.70 -1.17 6.37
N VAL A 84 -3.36 -1.29 6.33
CA VAL A 84 -2.65 -1.38 5.06
C VAL A 84 -3.00 -2.68 4.34
N ASN A 85 -3.10 -3.78 5.07
CA ASN A 85 -3.46 -5.05 4.44
C ASN A 85 -4.85 -4.97 3.81
N ARG A 86 -5.80 -4.32 4.49
CA ARG A 86 -7.12 -4.12 3.94
C ARG A 86 -7.06 -3.30 2.65
N GLN A 87 -6.26 -2.25 2.65
CA GLN A 87 -6.13 -1.40 1.47
C GLN A 87 -5.43 -2.12 0.32
N LEU A 88 -4.45 -2.96 0.63
CA LEU A 88 -3.76 -3.70 -0.41
C LEU A 88 -4.67 -4.72 -1.08
N GLU A 89 -5.61 -5.30 -0.33
CA GLU A 89 -6.61 -6.16 -0.93
C GLU A 89 -7.48 -5.40 -1.92
N ASP A 90 -7.85 -4.17 -1.57
CA ASP A 90 -8.61 -3.31 -2.49
C ASP A 90 -7.78 -2.97 -3.72
N ARG A 91 -6.49 -2.71 -3.55
CA ARG A 91 -5.63 -2.42 -4.69
C ARG A 91 -5.60 -3.59 -5.66
N ILE A 92 -5.49 -4.79 -5.13
CA ILE A 92 -5.47 -5.99 -5.97
C ILE A 92 -6.81 -6.13 -6.70
N ARG A 93 -7.92 -5.92 -5.98
CA ARG A 93 -9.24 -6.02 -6.59
C ARG A 93 -9.40 -5.01 -7.72
N ILE A 94 -9.02 -3.77 -7.48
CA ILE A 94 -9.14 -2.73 -8.49
C ILE A 94 -8.31 -3.10 -9.72
N TYR A 95 -7.08 -3.53 -9.51
CA TYR A 95 -6.22 -3.89 -10.60
C TYR A 95 -6.81 -5.05 -11.41
N GLU A 96 -7.23 -6.10 -10.74
CA GLU A 96 -7.69 -7.30 -11.43
C GLU A 96 -9.06 -7.15 -12.07
N THR A 97 -9.94 -6.36 -11.46
CA THR A 97 -11.30 -6.24 -11.98
C THR A 97 -11.51 -5.04 -12.90
N LYS A 98 -10.65 -4.03 -12.80
CA LYS A 98 -10.85 -2.78 -13.56
C LYS A 98 -9.71 -2.49 -14.52
N ILE A 99 -8.49 -2.64 -14.07
CA ILE A 99 -7.34 -2.20 -14.87
C ILE A 99 -6.93 -3.28 -15.87
N LEU A 100 -6.75 -4.50 -15.40
CA LEU A 100 -6.28 -5.57 -16.25
C LEU A 100 -7.25 -5.88 -17.39
N PRO A 101 -8.58 -5.97 -17.15
CA PRO A 101 -9.50 -6.17 -18.26
C PRO A 101 -9.48 -5.02 -19.26
N ALA A 102 -9.30 -3.77 -18.79
CA ALA A 102 -9.23 -2.64 -19.71
C ALA A 102 -7.97 -2.69 -20.55
N LEU A 103 -6.86 -3.12 -19.98
CA LEU A 103 -5.62 -3.30 -20.74
C LEU A 103 -5.81 -4.33 -21.84
N ARG A 104 -6.45 -5.44 -21.51
CA ARG A 104 -6.71 -6.48 -22.49
C ARG A 104 -7.64 -5.99 -23.59
N LYS A 105 -8.65 -5.22 -23.23
CA LYS A 105 -9.58 -4.67 -24.19
C LYS A 105 -8.89 -3.78 -25.20
N HIS A 106 -7.85 -3.06 -24.78
CA HIS A 106 -7.09 -2.20 -25.67
C HIS A 106 -5.90 -2.91 -26.29
N HIS A 107 -5.83 -4.24 -26.14
CA HIS A 107 -4.75 -5.04 -26.73
C HIS A 107 -3.39 -4.68 -26.18
N ILE A 108 -3.35 -4.24 -24.94
CA ILE A 108 -2.09 -3.93 -24.26
C ILE A 108 -1.72 -5.13 -23.40
N ILE A 109 -0.52 -5.65 -23.61
CA ILE A 109 -0.05 -6.81 -22.88
C ILE A 109 0.88 -6.32 -21.79
N PHE A 110 0.61 -6.72 -20.57
CA PHE A 110 1.32 -6.27 -19.41
C PHE A 110 1.96 -7.47 -18.72
N TYR A 111 3.30 -7.58 -18.81
CA TYR A 111 3.99 -8.71 -18.23
C TYR A 111 4.17 -8.49 -16.74
N GLN A 112 3.76 -9.49 -15.97
CA GLN A 112 3.85 -9.45 -14.53
C GLN A 112 5.04 -10.26 -14.07
N ASN A 113 5.74 -9.75 -13.07
CA ASN A 113 6.89 -10.46 -12.54
C ASN A 113 6.53 -11.83 -12.01
N ARG A 114 5.37 -11.97 -11.41
CA ARG A 114 4.96 -13.27 -10.89
C ARG A 114 4.79 -14.29 -12.01
N GLN A 115 4.37 -13.85 -13.17
CA GLN A 115 4.24 -14.76 -14.30
C GLN A 115 5.60 -15.15 -14.82
N ILE A 116 6.51 -14.21 -14.85
CA ILE A 116 7.86 -14.50 -15.25
C ILE A 116 8.50 -15.44 -14.23
N GLY A 117 8.26 -15.20 -12.96
CA GLY A 117 8.83 -16.02 -11.93
C GLY A 117 8.36 -17.45 -11.96
N ARG A 118 7.19 -17.68 -12.48
CA ARG A 118 6.67 -19.03 -12.60
C ARG A 118 7.12 -19.71 -13.88
N ALA A 119 7.13 -18.93 -14.85
CA ALA A 119 7.45 -19.45 -16.15
C ALA A 119 8.86 -19.13 -16.48
N SER A 120 8.77 -18.15 -15.56
CA SER A 120 9.49 -17.71 -15.91
C SER A 120 9.80 -17.87 -16.26
N CYS A 121 9.51 -17.80 -16.19
CA CYS A 121 9.55 -17.85 -16.62
C CYS A 121 9.17 -18.35 -17.40
N ARG A 122 8.91 -18.68 -17.98
CA ARG A 122 8.50 -18.97 -18.80
C ARG A 122 7.90 -18.68 -19.61
N GLU A 123 7.70 -18.37 -19.85
CA GLU A 123 7.11 -17.98 -20.53
C GLU A 123 6.91 -17.30 -20.92
N ARG A 124 7.13 -17.00 -20.78
CA ARG A 124 6.92 -16.32 -21.08
C ARG A 124 6.96 -15.83 -21.48
N VAL A 125 6.97 -15.71 -21.55
CA VAL A 125 7.15 -15.15 -22.00
C VAL A 125 7.27 -14.94 -22.16
#